data_5e269e6b9fe4a87230ae925818c13e64
#
_entry.id   5e269e6b9fe4a87230ae925818c13e64
#
_cell.length_a   1.000
_cell.length_b   1.000
_cell.length_c   1.000
_cell.angle_alpha   90.00
_cell.angle_beta   90.00
_cell.angle_gamma   90.00
#
_symmetry.space_group_name_H-M   'P 1'
#
loop_
_entity.id
_entity.type
_entity.pdbx_description
1 polymer ?
#
loop_
_entity_poly.entity_id
_entity_poly.type
_entity_poly.pdbx_seq_one_letter_code
_entity_poly.pdbx_strand_id
1 'polypeptide(L)'
;DLNFKKKKSKEKILGCNVVGSLNDFLKEKNTEVYLAIGDNNLRMQIFKKLKKLKIKLPNLISNDASMSKFFNIGVGNFINKQAFIGPDVIIGNNNIINTRSVLEHQTTLGSNSHIGPKSIIGGHVKIGNNVLIGLGSKVINNVKICNNCIIGAGSVVTKNINKPGTYVGIPAKKIKTKSALKKKKF
;
A
#
# COMPACT_ATOMS: atom_id res chain seq x y z
N ASP A 1 4.66 -18.42 -0.18
CA ASP A 1 5.36 -17.84 -1.31
C ASP A 1 4.56 -18.04 -2.59
N LEU A 2 4.41 -17.00 -3.41
CA LEU A 2 3.69 -17.05 -4.70
C LEU A 2 4.44 -17.87 -5.75
N ASN A 3 5.76 -17.98 -5.62
CA ASN A 3 6.64 -18.71 -6.52
C ASN A 3 7.05 -20.08 -5.98
N PHE A 4 6.39 -20.57 -4.92
CA PHE A 4 6.73 -21.83 -4.29
C PHE A 4 6.64 -22.99 -5.28
N LYS A 5 7.75 -23.73 -5.41
CA LYS A 5 7.79 -24.99 -6.14
C LYS A 5 8.07 -26.11 -5.14
N LYS A 6 7.26 -27.17 -5.13
CA LYS A 6 7.29 -28.28 -4.16
C LYS A 6 8.69 -28.89 -3.92
N LYS A 7 9.60 -28.76 -4.88
CA LYS A 7 10.99 -29.22 -4.76
C LYS A 7 11.91 -28.37 -3.86
N LYS A 8 11.45 -27.22 -3.34
CA LYS A 8 12.24 -26.29 -2.51
C LYS A 8 11.79 -26.26 -1.04
N SER A 9 11.42 -27.41 -0.49
CA SER A 9 10.89 -27.53 0.90
C SER A 9 11.86 -27.09 2.01
N LYS A 10 13.11 -26.75 1.69
CA LYS A 10 14.13 -26.26 2.65
C LYS A 10 14.48 -24.80 2.46
N GLU A 11 13.77 -24.05 1.62
CA GLU A 11 14.03 -22.62 1.39
C GLU A 11 13.69 -21.81 2.65
N LYS A 12 14.59 -20.91 3.03
CA LYS A 12 14.37 -19.92 4.09
C LYS A 12 14.50 -18.54 3.51
N ILE A 13 13.62 -17.62 3.94
CA ILE A 13 13.69 -16.21 3.64
C ILE A 13 13.86 -15.48 4.98
N LEU A 14 14.97 -14.79 5.17
CA LEU A 14 15.31 -14.09 6.42
C LEU A 14 15.12 -14.98 7.67
N GLY A 15 15.57 -16.24 7.59
CA GLY A 15 15.44 -17.20 8.69
C GLY A 15 14.08 -17.90 8.80
N CYS A 16 13.04 -17.41 8.12
CA CYS A 16 11.71 -18.01 8.11
C CYS A 16 11.59 -19.11 7.07
N ASN A 17 11.03 -20.25 7.45
CA ASN A 17 10.80 -21.35 6.52
C ASN A 17 9.73 -20.98 5.46
N VAL A 18 9.99 -21.29 4.21
CA VAL A 18 8.96 -21.29 3.17
C VAL A 18 8.20 -22.60 3.23
N VAL A 19 6.98 -22.57 3.74
CA VAL A 19 6.17 -23.76 4.04
C VAL A 19 5.23 -24.17 2.93
N GLY A 20 4.94 -23.30 1.96
CA GLY A 20 4.02 -23.66 0.88
C GLY A 20 3.66 -22.50 -0.04
N SER A 21 2.76 -22.78 -0.95
CA SER A 21 2.10 -21.81 -1.81
C SER A 21 0.87 -21.19 -1.11
N LEU A 22 0.29 -20.17 -1.74
CA LEU A 22 -0.99 -19.62 -1.28
C LEU A 22 -2.09 -20.68 -1.22
N ASN A 23 -2.13 -21.61 -2.18
CA ASN A 23 -3.15 -22.68 -2.21
C ASN A 23 -2.97 -23.69 -1.08
N ASP A 24 -1.73 -23.96 -0.67
CA ASP A 24 -1.46 -24.82 0.50
C ASP A 24 -1.93 -24.13 1.77
N PHE A 25 -1.60 -22.84 1.91
CA PHE A 25 -2.03 -22.02 3.05
C PHE A 25 -3.56 -21.92 3.19
N LEU A 26 -4.30 -21.85 2.09
CA LEU A 26 -5.78 -21.73 2.13
C LEU A 26 -6.49 -22.95 2.74
N LYS A 27 -5.78 -24.03 3.00
CA LYS A 27 -6.27 -25.23 3.70
C LYS A 27 -6.13 -25.13 5.21
N GLU A 28 -5.28 -24.20 5.69
CA GLU A 28 -5.04 -23.98 7.11
C GLU A 28 -6.22 -23.23 7.74
N LYS A 29 -6.65 -23.67 8.93
CA LYS A 29 -7.70 -23.03 9.71
C LYS A 29 -7.09 -22.24 10.87
N ASN A 30 -7.75 -21.17 11.30
CA ASN A 30 -7.36 -20.35 12.47
C ASN A 30 -6.00 -19.66 12.37
N THR A 31 -5.58 -19.25 11.17
CA THR A 31 -4.30 -18.58 10.95
C THR A 31 -4.51 -17.09 10.69
N GLU A 32 -3.61 -16.26 11.15
CA GLU A 32 -3.53 -14.83 10.82
C GLU A 32 -2.58 -14.64 9.64
N VAL A 33 -2.91 -13.71 8.74
CA VAL A 33 -2.13 -13.45 7.53
C VAL A 33 -1.74 -12.01 7.41
N TYR A 34 -0.47 -11.79 7.10
CA TYR A 34 0.10 -10.51 6.71
C TYR A 34 0.50 -10.55 5.24
N LEU A 35 0.01 -9.61 4.43
CA LEU A 35 0.28 -9.58 2.99
C LEU A 35 1.52 -8.74 2.67
N ALA A 36 2.67 -9.39 2.48
CA ALA A 36 3.93 -8.74 2.10
C ALA A 36 4.08 -8.65 0.56
N ILE A 37 3.12 -8.00 -0.12
CA ILE A 37 3.06 -7.90 -1.59
C ILE A 37 3.04 -6.44 -1.99
N GLY A 38 4.08 -5.98 -2.69
CA GLY A 38 4.21 -4.57 -3.11
C GLY A 38 3.24 -4.16 -4.21
N ASP A 39 2.92 -5.06 -5.15
CA ASP A 39 1.96 -4.77 -6.22
C ASP A 39 0.54 -4.61 -5.67
N ASN A 40 -0.05 -3.43 -5.87
CA ASN A 40 -1.38 -3.11 -5.34
C ASN A 40 -2.48 -4.02 -5.89
N ASN A 41 -2.44 -4.35 -7.18
CA ASN A 41 -3.49 -5.14 -7.83
C ASN A 41 -3.44 -6.60 -7.34
N LEU A 42 -2.24 -7.18 -7.30
CA LEU A 42 -2.05 -8.55 -6.81
C LEU A 42 -2.41 -8.64 -5.32
N ARG A 43 -1.94 -7.69 -4.50
CA ARG A 43 -2.28 -7.61 -3.07
C ARG A 43 -3.79 -7.50 -2.87
N MET A 44 -4.48 -6.67 -3.65
CA MET A 44 -5.94 -6.51 -3.61
C MET A 44 -6.67 -7.81 -3.95
N GLN A 45 -6.25 -8.53 -4.98
CA GLN A 45 -6.87 -9.80 -5.38
C GLN A 45 -6.76 -10.84 -4.26
N ILE A 46 -5.57 -10.98 -3.67
CA ILE A 46 -5.34 -11.93 -2.59
C ILE A 46 -6.11 -11.51 -1.33
N PHE A 47 -6.08 -10.22 -0.97
CA PHE A 47 -6.85 -9.69 0.16
C PHE A 47 -8.35 -10.02 0.04
N LYS A 48 -8.95 -9.77 -1.12
CA LYS A 48 -10.36 -10.11 -1.39
C LYS A 48 -10.65 -11.60 -1.23
N LYS A 49 -9.75 -12.47 -1.72
CA LYS A 49 -9.87 -13.93 -1.58
C LYS A 49 -9.85 -14.35 -0.11
N LEU A 50 -8.88 -13.85 0.66
CA LEU A 50 -8.74 -14.15 2.08
C LEU A 50 -9.93 -13.63 2.91
N LYS A 51 -10.43 -12.44 2.61
CA LYS A 51 -11.63 -11.88 3.27
C LYS A 51 -12.88 -12.75 3.02
N LYS A 52 -13.07 -13.24 1.80
CA LYS A 52 -14.18 -14.17 1.49
C LYS A 52 -14.11 -15.47 2.32
N LEU A 53 -12.90 -15.93 2.63
CA LEU A 53 -12.63 -17.10 3.45
C LEU A 53 -12.66 -16.80 4.95
N LYS A 54 -13.01 -15.57 5.35
CA LYS A 54 -13.05 -15.09 6.75
C LYS A 54 -11.72 -15.24 7.50
N ILE A 55 -10.60 -15.24 6.77
CA ILE A 55 -9.27 -15.31 7.37
C ILE A 55 -8.96 -13.97 8.05
N LYS A 56 -8.38 -14.01 9.24
CA LYS A 56 -7.95 -12.82 9.97
C LYS A 56 -6.80 -12.13 9.24
N LEU A 57 -6.93 -10.83 9.05
CA LEU A 57 -5.96 -9.96 8.38
C LEU A 57 -5.65 -8.78 9.30
N PRO A 58 -4.83 -8.98 10.34
CA PRO A 58 -4.49 -7.92 11.27
C PRO A 58 -3.61 -6.87 10.61
N ASN A 59 -3.48 -5.72 11.28
CA ASN A 59 -2.53 -4.69 10.87
C ASN A 59 -1.14 -5.04 11.38
N LEU A 60 -0.12 -4.91 10.54
CA LEU A 60 1.28 -5.01 10.93
C LEU A 60 1.84 -3.60 11.09
N ILE A 61 2.11 -3.20 12.31
CA ILE A 61 2.55 -1.85 12.65
C ILE A 61 3.92 -1.93 13.31
N SER A 62 4.89 -1.21 12.74
CA SER A 62 6.22 -1.10 13.34
C SER A 62 6.18 -0.35 14.67
N ASN A 63 6.89 -0.84 15.66
CA ASN A 63 7.06 -0.15 16.96
C ASN A 63 7.70 1.24 16.82
N ASP A 64 8.44 1.48 15.73
CA ASP A 64 9.07 2.77 15.43
C ASP A 64 8.15 3.72 14.65
N ALA A 65 6.90 3.34 14.36
CA ALA A 65 5.93 4.24 13.75
C ALA A 65 5.40 5.22 14.78
N SER A 66 5.29 6.50 14.41
CA SER A 66 4.69 7.54 15.24
C SER A 66 3.25 7.78 14.82
N MET A 67 2.31 7.57 15.72
CA MET A 67 0.90 7.68 15.40
C MET A 67 0.17 8.52 16.44
N SER A 68 -0.73 9.39 15.99
CA SER A 68 -1.68 10.08 16.88
C SER A 68 -2.53 9.06 17.65
N LYS A 69 -3.03 9.44 18.80
CA LYS A 69 -4.05 8.65 19.51
C LYS A 69 -5.43 8.70 18.83
N PHE A 70 -5.66 9.70 18.00
CA PHE A 70 -6.94 9.96 17.32
C PHE A 70 -6.78 9.69 15.82
N PHE A 71 -6.96 8.45 15.39
CA PHE A 71 -7.04 8.07 13.98
C PHE A 71 -7.88 6.80 13.83
N ASN A 72 -8.36 6.53 12.63
CA ASN A 72 -9.14 5.33 12.32
C ASN A 72 -8.41 4.49 11.27
N ILE A 73 -8.36 3.18 11.49
CA ILE A 73 -7.68 2.26 10.58
C ILE A 73 -8.50 0.99 10.36
N GLY A 74 -8.60 0.57 9.10
CA GLY A 74 -9.18 -0.71 8.73
C GLY A 74 -8.26 -1.89 9.06
N VAL A 75 -8.33 -2.95 8.28
CA VAL A 75 -7.59 -4.19 8.50
C VAL A 75 -6.59 -4.51 7.38
N GLY A 76 -5.58 -5.32 7.69
CA GLY A 76 -4.59 -5.80 6.74
C GLY A 76 -3.62 -4.72 6.25
N ASN A 77 -3.46 -3.64 6.98
CA ASN A 77 -2.53 -2.58 6.64
C ASN A 77 -1.13 -2.90 7.16
N PHE A 78 -0.12 -2.42 6.44
CA PHE A 78 1.27 -2.45 6.87
C PHE A 78 1.76 -1.01 7.07
N ILE A 79 2.12 -0.66 8.30
CA ILE A 79 2.72 0.63 8.68
C ILE A 79 4.17 0.37 9.06
N ASN A 80 5.08 0.87 8.25
CA ASN A 80 6.50 0.58 8.35
C ASN A 80 7.22 1.57 9.30
N LYS A 81 8.52 1.30 9.52
CA LYS A 81 9.39 2.05 10.43
C LYS A 81 9.36 3.55 10.15
N GLN A 82 9.26 4.35 11.22
CA GLN A 82 9.29 5.81 11.18
C GLN A 82 8.22 6.45 10.28
N ALA A 83 7.16 5.72 9.94
CA ALA A 83 5.99 6.33 9.33
C ALA A 83 5.27 7.21 10.37
N PHE A 84 4.74 8.34 9.93
CA PHE A 84 3.97 9.26 10.78
C PHE A 84 2.50 9.28 10.35
N ILE A 85 1.60 9.13 11.32
CA ILE A 85 0.15 9.22 11.14
C ILE A 85 -0.39 10.31 12.06
N GLY A 86 -0.82 11.40 11.45
CA GLY A 86 -1.35 12.56 12.15
C GLY A 86 -2.75 12.34 12.77
N PRO A 87 -3.26 13.32 13.50
CA PRO A 87 -4.60 13.26 14.08
C PRO A 87 -5.70 13.27 13.01
N ASP A 88 -6.82 12.63 13.32
CA ASP A 88 -8.01 12.51 12.48
C ASP A 88 -7.75 11.89 11.10
N VAL A 89 -6.66 11.12 10.94
CA VAL A 89 -6.39 10.36 9.74
C VAL A 89 -7.32 9.16 9.67
N ILE A 90 -7.89 8.90 8.49
CA ILE A 90 -8.72 7.74 8.21
C ILE A 90 -8.01 6.86 7.19
N ILE A 91 -7.72 5.62 7.56
CA ILE A 91 -7.03 4.64 6.71
C ILE A 91 -7.97 3.47 6.43
N GLY A 92 -8.21 3.17 5.16
CA GLY A 92 -8.97 1.99 4.74
C GLY A 92 -8.24 0.68 4.98
N ASN A 93 -8.48 -0.31 4.15
CA ASN A 93 -7.94 -1.65 4.30
C ASN A 93 -6.78 -1.93 3.35
N ASN A 94 -5.88 -2.86 3.74
CA ASN A 94 -4.87 -3.44 2.86
C ASN A 94 -3.94 -2.41 2.21
N ASN A 95 -3.57 -1.38 2.96
CA ASN A 95 -2.63 -0.37 2.52
C ASN A 95 -1.21 -0.68 3.00
N ILE A 96 -0.24 -0.14 2.28
CA ILE A 96 1.16 -0.07 2.71
C ILE A 96 1.48 1.41 2.95
N ILE A 97 1.86 1.75 4.17
CA ILE A 97 2.38 3.05 4.56
C ILE A 97 3.85 2.81 4.87
N ASN A 98 4.70 3.13 3.90
CA ASN A 98 6.07 2.65 3.88
C ASN A 98 7.00 3.53 4.74
N THR A 99 8.26 3.11 4.87
CA THR A 99 9.28 3.71 5.74
C THR A 99 9.36 5.23 5.59
N ARG A 100 9.29 5.94 6.72
CA ARG A 100 9.39 7.41 6.79
C ARG A 100 8.37 8.17 5.95
N SER A 101 7.25 7.56 5.60
CA SER A 101 6.17 8.29 4.96
C SER A 101 5.33 9.04 6.00
N VAL A 102 4.70 10.11 5.56
CA VAL A 102 3.92 11.01 6.43
C VAL A 102 2.50 11.13 5.88
N LEU A 103 1.52 10.86 6.72
CA LEU A 103 0.12 11.21 6.52
C LEU A 103 -0.25 12.29 7.54
N GLU A 104 -0.37 13.52 7.08
CA GLU A 104 -0.74 14.65 7.93
C GLU A 104 -2.21 14.62 8.34
N HIS A 105 -2.56 15.49 9.30
CA HIS A 105 -3.88 15.56 9.94
C HIS A 105 -5.04 15.56 8.94
N GLN A 106 -6.16 14.91 9.32
CA GLN A 106 -7.43 14.87 8.58
C GLN A 106 -7.29 14.31 7.13
N THR A 107 -6.22 13.56 6.88
CA THR A 107 -6.03 12.86 5.60
C THR A 107 -6.89 11.60 5.56
N THR A 108 -7.51 11.34 4.42
CA THR A 108 -8.23 10.10 4.15
C THR A 108 -7.47 9.29 3.10
N LEU A 109 -7.12 8.05 3.44
CA LEU A 109 -6.53 7.07 2.53
C LEU A 109 -7.53 5.92 2.32
N GLY A 110 -7.97 5.72 1.09
CA GLY A 110 -8.81 4.59 0.70
C GLY A 110 -8.12 3.24 0.92
N SER A 111 -8.57 2.22 0.23
CA SER A 111 -8.04 0.86 0.41
C SER A 111 -7.11 0.44 -0.72
N ASN A 112 -6.26 -0.56 -0.47
CA ASN A 112 -5.35 -1.19 -1.44
C ASN A 112 -4.32 -0.23 -2.03
N SER A 113 -3.97 0.83 -1.34
CA SER A 113 -3.01 1.84 -1.78
C SER A 113 -1.62 1.59 -1.19
N HIS A 114 -0.63 2.23 -1.76
CA HIS A 114 0.76 2.15 -1.30
C HIS A 114 1.34 3.56 -1.26
N ILE A 115 1.63 4.03 -0.08
CA ILE A 115 2.37 5.27 0.17
C ILE A 115 3.84 4.91 0.24
N GLY A 116 4.59 5.29 -0.79
CA GLY A 116 6.00 4.93 -0.95
C GLY A 116 6.91 5.54 0.13
N PRO A 117 8.13 5.02 0.30
CA PRO A 117 9.07 5.52 1.30
C PRO A 117 9.31 7.02 1.17
N LYS A 118 9.40 7.73 2.29
CA LYS A 118 9.68 9.17 2.36
C LYS A 118 8.68 10.06 1.60
N SER A 119 7.49 9.56 1.28
CA SER A 119 6.44 10.39 0.70
C SER A 119 5.74 11.20 1.78
N ILE A 120 5.32 12.43 1.45
CA ILE A 120 4.65 13.34 2.37
C ILE A 120 3.28 13.68 1.82
N ILE A 121 2.25 13.38 2.59
CA ILE A 121 0.87 13.69 2.27
C ILE A 121 0.41 14.78 3.24
N GLY A 122 0.12 15.95 2.71
CA GLY A 122 -0.30 17.13 3.47
C GLY A 122 -1.68 16.97 4.12
N GLY A 123 -2.04 17.90 4.99
CA GLY A 123 -3.32 17.87 5.71
C GLY A 123 -4.54 17.97 4.79
N HIS A 124 -5.66 17.39 5.21
CA HIS A 124 -6.94 17.38 4.49
C HIS A 124 -6.90 16.75 3.08
N VAL A 125 -5.87 15.95 2.77
CA VAL A 125 -5.77 15.24 1.49
C VAL A 125 -6.70 14.04 1.47
N LYS A 126 -7.38 13.80 0.34
CA LYS A 126 -8.23 12.62 0.13
C LYS A 126 -7.65 11.76 -0.99
N ILE A 127 -7.17 10.58 -0.64
CA ILE A 127 -6.63 9.60 -1.59
C ILE A 127 -7.63 8.46 -1.72
N GLY A 128 -8.00 8.16 -2.97
CA GLY A 128 -8.91 7.06 -3.29
C GLY A 128 -8.30 5.67 -3.11
N ASN A 129 -8.95 4.68 -3.70
CA ASN A 129 -8.53 3.28 -3.65
C ASN A 129 -7.51 2.95 -4.74
N ASN A 130 -6.65 1.97 -4.48
CA ASN A 130 -5.67 1.46 -5.43
C ASN A 130 -4.77 2.56 -6.01
N VAL A 131 -4.28 3.43 -5.12
CA VAL A 131 -3.36 4.52 -5.49
C VAL A 131 -1.94 4.15 -5.09
N LEU A 132 -0.98 4.35 -5.99
CA LEU A 132 0.44 4.27 -5.70
C LEU A 132 1.02 5.68 -5.62
N ILE A 133 1.52 6.07 -4.47
CA ILE A 133 2.34 7.26 -4.30
C ILE A 133 3.81 6.82 -4.33
N GLY A 134 4.52 7.19 -5.38
CA GLY A 134 5.94 6.85 -5.57
C GLY A 134 6.82 7.40 -4.46
N LEU A 135 7.97 6.77 -4.24
CA LEU A 135 8.92 7.16 -3.20
C LEU A 135 9.29 8.66 -3.29
N GLY A 136 9.41 9.34 -2.15
CA GLY A 136 9.80 10.73 -2.05
C GLY A 136 8.82 11.75 -2.66
N SER A 137 7.64 11.32 -3.08
CA SER A 137 6.61 12.22 -3.64
C SER A 137 5.96 13.07 -2.57
N LYS A 138 5.44 14.23 -2.95
CA LYS A 138 4.73 15.15 -2.06
C LYS A 138 3.35 15.46 -2.62
N VAL A 139 2.36 15.53 -1.74
CA VAL A 139 1.00 15.97 -2.07
C VAL A 139 0.69 17.15 -1.16
N ILE A 140 0.42 18.34 -1.73
CA ILE A 140 0.09 19.53 -0.91
C ILE A 140 -1.27 19.38 -0.26
N ASN A 141 -1.54 20.21 0.75
CA ASN A 141 -2.80 20.22 1.51
C ASN A 141 -4.03 20.37 0.61
N ASN A 142 -5.16 19.82 1.06
CA ASN A 142 -6.49 19.95 0.43
C ASN A 142 -6.63 19.30 -0.96
N VAL A 143 -5.68 18.50 -1.40
CA VAL A 143 -5.73 17.83 -2.71
C VAL A 143 -6.56 16.55 -2.63
N LYS A 144 -7.30 16.26 -3.70
CA LYS A 144 -8.01 14.99 -3.91
C LYS A 144 -7.35 14.20 -5.03
N ILE A 145 -7.09 12.91 -4.81
CA ILE A 145 -6.57 11.97 -5.80
C ILE A 145 -7.58 10.85 -5.97
N CYS A 146 -8.13 10.70 -7.18
CA CYS A 146 -9.12 9.66 -7.47
C CYS A 146 -8.49 8.25 -7.45
N ASN A 147 -9.36 7.23 -7.53
CA ASN A 147 -8.94 5.83 -7.57
C ASN A 147 -8.02 5.52 -8.77
N ASN A 148 -7.23 4.45 -8.64
CA ASN A 148 -6.40 3.88 -9.72
C ASN A 148 -5.40 4.88 -10.31
N CYS A 149 -4.76 5.67 -9.46
CA CYS A 149 -3.71 6.61 -9.84
C CYS A 149 -2.33 6.10 -9.44
N ILE A 150 -1.34 6.44 -10.26
CA ILE A 150 0.07 6.25 -9.96
C ILE A 150 0.72 7.63 -9.96
N ILE A 151 1.29 8.01 -8.84
CA ILE A 151 2.15 9.19 -8.72
C ILE A 151 3.59 8.71 -8.79
N GLY A 152 4.33 9.16 -9.80
CA GLY A 152 5.73 8.75 -9.99
C GLY A 152 6.63 9.25 -8.86
N ALA A 153 7.75 8.56 -8.65
CA ALA A 153 8.71 8.91 -7.61
C ALA A 153 9.18 10.37 -7.71
N GLY A 154 9.35 11.04 -6.57
CA GLY A 154 9.79 12.43 -6.49
C GLY A 154 8.82 13.47 -7.04
N SER A 155 7.62 13.11 -7.41
CA SER A 155 6.63 14.04 -7.97
C SER A 155 5.98 14.91 -6.91
N VAL A 156 5.53 16.12 -7.29
CA VAL A 156 4.80 17.04 -6.41
C VAL A 156 3.40 17.27 -6.98
N VAL A 157 2.39 16.76 -6.27
CA VAL A 157 0.98 16.93 -6.63
C VAL A 157 0.46 18.23 -6.03
N THR A 158 0.12 19.20 -6.89
CA THR A 158 -0.32 20.55 -6.49
C THR A 158 -1.76 20.85 -6.86
N LYS A 159 -2.46 19.93 -7.51
CA LYS A 159 -3.86 20.08 -7.92
C LYS A 159 -4.60 18.75 -7.82
N ASN A 160 -5.93 18.83 -7.73
CA ASN A 160 -6.78 17.64 -7.73
C ASN A 160 -6.55 16.76 -8.96
N ILE A 161 -6.51 15.45 -8.73
CA ILE A 161 -6.41 14.45 -9.78
C ILE A 161 -7.76 13.72 -9.87
N ASN A 162 -8.54 14.05 -10.89
CA ASN A 162 -9.91 13.56 -11.06
C ASN A 162 -10.03 12.41 -12.09
N LYS A 163 -8.95 12.05 -12.78
CA LYS A 163 -8.94 10.98 -13.79
C LYS A 163 -7.86 9.96 -13.46
N PRO A 164 -8.17 8.65 -13.49
CA PRO A 164 -7.16 7.60 -13.32
C PRO A 164 -6.00 7.74 -14.30
N GLY A 165 -4.82 7.29 -13.88
CA GLY A 165 -3.62 7.30 -14.73
C GLY A 165 -2.34 7.53 -13.97
N THR A 166 -1.24 7.70 -14.72
CA THR A 166 0.09 7.97 -14.19
C THR A 166 0.41 9.46 -14.29
N TYR A 167 0.89 10.03 -13.18
CA TYR A 167 1.23 11.44 -13.03
C TYR A 167 2.66 11.56 -12.53
N VAL A 168 3.47 12.39 -13.18
CA VAL A 168 4.89 12.55 -12.85
C VAL A 168 5.33 14.01 -12.94
N GLY A 169 6.38 14.36 -12.24
CA GLY A 169 7.05 15.66 -12.34
C GLY A 169 6.67 16.66 -11.23
N ILE A 170 7.23 17.87 -11.34
CA ILE A 170 7.06 19.01 -10.43
C ILE A 170 6.66 20.22 -11.27
N PRO A 171 5.35 20.60 -11.27
CA PRO A 171 4.20 19.88 -10.71
C PRO A 171 3.86 18.58 -11.46
N ALA A 172 3.20 17.65 -10.78
CA ALA A 172 2.82 16.38 -11.36
C ALA A 172 1.79 16.56 -12.49
N LYS A 173 2.10 16.03 -13.68
CA LYS A 173 1.25 16.06 -14.87
C LYS A 173 0.97 14.65 -15.36
N LYS A 174 -0.22 14.43 -15.92
CA LYS A 174 -0.60 13.14 -16.48
C LYS A 174 0.26 12.84 -17.71
N ILE A 175 0.83 11.64 -17.73
CA ILE A 175 1.54 11.14 -18.90
C ILE A 175 0.68 10.15 -19.69
N LYS A 176 0.90 10.08 -21.01
CA LYS A 176 0.34 9.02 -21.84
C LYS A 176 1.14 7.75 -21.55
N THR A 177 0.59 6.84 -20.79
CA THR A 177 1.14 5.48 -20.69
C THR A 177 0.86 4.77 -22.01
N LYS A 178 1.88 4.52 -22.83
CA LYS A 178 1.75 3.53 -23.92
C LYS A 178 1.35 2.22 -23.23
N SER A 179 0.26 1.62 -23.66
CA SER A 179 -0.20 0.32 -23.17
C SER A 179 0.97 -0.65 -23.25
N ALA A 180 1.24 -1.32 -22.11
CA ALA A 180 2.18 -2.40 -21.98
C ALA A 180 3.67 -2.09 -22.25
N LEU A 181 4.36 -1.55 -21.26
CA LEU A 181 5.67 -2.12 -21.00
C LEU A 181 5.43 -3.61 -20.71
N LYS A 182 5.74 -4.46 -21.71
CA LYS A 182 5.78 -5.93 -21.55
C LYS A 182 6.48 -6.21 -20.23
N LYS A 183 5.83 -6.96 -19.34
CA LYS A 183 6.39 -7.42 -18.07
C LYS A 183 7.80 -7.93 -18.35
N LYS A 184 8.82 -7.17 -18.02
CA LYS A 184 10.15 -7.73 -17.86
C LYS A 184 10.06 -8.65 -16.66
N LYS A 185 10.15 -9.94 -16.90
CA LYS A 185 10.41 -10.95 -15.87
C LYS A 185 11.78 -10.61 -15.26
N PHE A 186 11.78 -10.23 -14.01
CA PHE A 186 12.97 -10.31 -13.17
C PHE A 186 13.00 -11.70 -12.54
#